data_bffe135de37c57ff90f109a7d5283980
#
_entry.id   bffe135de37c57ff90f109a7d5283980
#
_cell.length_a   1.000
_cell.length_b   1.000
_cell.length_c   1.000
_cell.angle_alpha   90.00
_cell.angle_beta   90.00
_cell.angle_gamma   90.00
#
_symmetry.space_group_name_H-M   'P 1'
#
loop_
_entity.id
_entity.type
_entity.pdbx_description
1 polymer ?
#
loop_
_entity_poly.entity_id
_entity_poly.type
_entity_poly.pdbx_seq_one_letter_code
_entity_poly.pdbx_strand_id
1 'polypeptide(L)'
;RRQRQMCIRDRYTSRLFDRGVNKIAQKVGEEAVETVIEAVAGNREAMIYEASDLVYHLLVLLEAAGCSIADLEAELARRHS
;
A
#
# COMPACT_ATOMS: atom_id res chain seq x y z
N ARG A 1 -0.21 7.44 27.00
CA ARG A 1 -0.38 7.22 26.53
C ARG A 1 -0.55 7.24 25.51
N ARG A 2 -0.32 7.19 24.96
CA ARG A 2 -0.62 7.23 23.89
C ARG A 2 -1.49 6.60 23.35
N GLN A 3 -1.86 6.49 23.30
CA GLN A 3 -2.68 6.01 22.94
C GLN A 3 -3.69 5.89 22.85
N ARG A 4 -3.78 6.01 23.22
CA ARG A 4 -4.95 5.93 23.31
C ARG A 4 -5.77 6.29 22.25
N GLN A 5 -5.63 7.18 21.60
CA GLN A 5 -6.35 7.49 20.45
C GLN A 5 -5.62 7.06 19.25
N MET A 6 -6.22 6.22 18.41
CA MET A 6 -5.65 5.86 17.12
C MET A 6 -5.71 7.07 16.20
N CYS A 7 -4.67 7.31 15.42
CA CYS A 7 -4.75 8.33 14.39
C CYS A 7 -5.69 7.85 13.28
N ILE A 8 -6.06 8.76 12.39
CA ILE A 8 -7.01 8.44 11.33
C ILE A 8 -6.50 7.31 10.44
N ARG A 9 -5.20 7.34 10.13
CA ARG A 9 -4.60 6.30 9.30
C ARG A 9 -4.66 4.93 9.97
N ASP A 10 -4.41 4.88 11.28
CA ASP A 10 -4.48 3.61 12.01
C ASP A 10 -5.88 3.05 12.03
N ARG A 11 -6.89 3.91 12.16
CA ARG A 11 -8.27 3.46 12.12
C ARG A 11 -8.64 2.92 10.75
N TYR A 12 -8.17 3.58 9.69
CA TYR A 12 -8.41 3.14 8.34
C TYR A 12 -7.76 1.77 8.10
N THR A 13 -6.51 1.62 8.55
CA THR A 13 -5.80 0.34 8.39
C THR A 13 -6.52 -0.78 9.12
N SER A 14 -7.01 -0.52 10.34
CA SER A 14 -7.78 -1.51 11.08
C SER A 14 -9.01 -1.96 10.30
N ARG A 15 -9.73 -1.02 9.71
CA ARG A 15 -10.91 -1.37 8.94
C ARG A 15 -10.56 -2.18 7.70
N LEU A 16 -9.42 -1.87 7.09
CA LEU A 16 -8.97 -2.66 5.94
C LEU A 16 -8.69 -4.10 6.33
N PHE A 17 -8.01 -4.32 7.46
CA PHE A 17 -7.76 -5.67 7.93
C PHE A 17 -9.06 -6.41 8.19
N ASP A 18 -10.05 -5.72 8.76
CA ASP A 18 -11.37 -6.31 9.00
C ASP A 18 -12.04 -6.73 7.70
N ARG A 19 -11.81 -6.02 6.62
CA ARG A 19 -12.41 -6.34 5.34
C ARG A 19 -11.71 -7.47 4.60
N GLY A 20 -10.48 -7.77 5.02
CA GLY A 20 -9.76 -8.92 4.52
C GLY A 20 -8.91 -8.66 3.31
N VAL A 21 -8.15 -9.68 2.94
CA VAL A 21 -7.15 -9.61 1.88
C VAL A 21 -7.75 -9.22 0.54
N ASN A 22 -8.95 -9.74 0.22
CA ASN A 22 -9.56 -9.45 -1.07
C ASN A 22 -9.80 -7.96 -1.28
N LYS A 23 -10.29 -7.27 -0.25
CA LYS A 23 -10.54 -5.84 -0.36
C LYS A 23 -9.24 -5.05 -0.44
N ILE A 24 -8.25 -5.45 0.34
CA ILE A 24 -6.94 -4.80 0.30
C ILE A 24 -6.30 -4.98 -1.08
N ALA A 25 -6.37 -6.20 -1.61
CA ALA A 25 -5.82 -6.49 -2.93
C ALA A 25 -6.51 -5.66 -4.01
N GLN A 26 -7.83 -5.49 -3.89
CA GLN A 26 -8.57 -4.66 -4.83
C GLN A 26 -8.05 -3.22 -4.83
N LYS A 27 -7.80 -2.67 -3.63
CA LYS A 27 -7.27 -1.32 -3.52
C LYS A 27 -5.91 -1.19 -4.20
N VAL A 28 -5.04 -2.17 -3.98
CA VAL A 28 -3.72 -2.17 -4.62
C VAL A 28 -3.87 -2.14 -6.14
N GLY A 29 -4.75 -2.98 -6.67
CA GLY A 29 -4.97 -3.02 -8.12
C GLY A 29 -5.48 -1.72 -8.67
N GLU A 30 -6.47 -1.12 -8.00
CA GLU A 30 -7.04 0.14 -8.44
C GLU A 30 -6.00 1.25 -8.48
N GLU A 31 -5.18 1.34 -7.45
CA GLU A 31 -4.22 2.43 -7.35
C GLU A 31 -3.01 2.22 -8.26
N ALA A 32 -2.68 0.96 -8.55
CA ALA A 32 -1.65 0.69 -9.55
C ALA A 32 -2.09 1.21 -10.92
N VAL A 33 -3.33 0.92 -11.30
CA VAL A 33 -3.88 1.40 -12.57
C VAL A 33 -3.92 2.92 -12.60
N GLU A 34 -4.39 3.54 -11.52
CA GLU A 34 -4.48 5.00 -11.45
C GLU A 34 -3.11 5.65 -11.52
N THR A 35 -2.10 5.03 -10.88
CA THR A 35 -0.73 5.53 -10.98
C THR A 35 -0.25 5.54 -12.43
N VAL A 36 -0.51 4.45 -13.14
CA VAL A 36 -0.12 4.33 -14.55
C VAL A 36 -0.82 5.39 -15.39
N ILE A 37 -2.12 5.58 -15.18
CA ILE A 37 -2.89 6.56 -15.93
C ILE A 37 -2.30 7.96 -15.75
N GLU A 38 -2.00 8.33 -14.51
CA GLU A 38 -1.48 9.66 -14.25
C GLU A 38 -0.06 9.83 -14.78
N ALA A 39 0.74 8.76 -14.76
CA ALA A 39 2.08 8.80 -15.32
C ALA A 39 2.04 9.05 -16.82
N VAL A 40 1.16 8.31 -17.52
CA VAL A 40 1.03 8.45 -18.97
C VAL A 40 0.49 9.83 -19.34
N ALA A 41 -0.43 10.36 -18.52
CA ALA A 41 -0.98 11.71 -18.75
C ALA A 41 0.00 12.82 -18.43
N GLY A 42 1.12 12.52 -17.79
CA GLY A 42 2.10 13.53 -17.41
C GLY A 42 1.68 14.36 -16.21
N ASN A 43 0.73 13.88 -15.44
CA ASN A 43 0.22 14.59 -14.28
C ASN A 43 1.04 14.19 -13.05
N ARG A 44 2.12 14.93 -12.81
CA ARG A 44 3.12 14.55 -11.82
C ARG A 44 2.56 14.48 -10.42
N GLU A 45 1.81 15.49 -10.00
CA GLU A 45 1.29 15.52 -8.62
C GLU A 45 0.29 14.42 -8.37
N ALA A 46 -0.61 14.20 -9.33
CA ALA A 46 -1.60 13.13 -9.20
C ALA A 46 -0.92 11.76 -9.21
N MET A 47 0.14 11.61 -10.02
CA MET A 47 0.89 10.36 -10.04
C MET A 47 1.51 10.07 -8.68
N ILE A 48 2.12 11.08 -8.06
CA ILE A 48 2.74 10.90 -6.75
C ILE A 48 1.69 10.55 -5.71
N TYR A 49 0.52 11.21 -5.78
CA TYR A 49 -0.57 10.92 -4.86
C TYR A 49 -1.01 9.46 -4.98
N GLU A 50 -1.27 9.00 -6.20
CA GLU A 50 -1.72 7.62 -6.40
C GLU A 50 -0.63 6.61 -6.07
N ALA A 51 0.62 6.92 -6.40
CA ALA A 51 1.74 6.04 -6.07
C ALA A 51 1.91 5.91 -4.57
N SER A 52 1.69 6.98 -3.83
CA SER A 52 1.79 6.95 -2.37
C SER A 52 0.72 6.04 -1.76
N ASP A 53 -0.52 6.17 -2.27
CA ASP A 53 -1.60 5.28 -1.83
C ASP A 53 -1.30 3.84 -2.21
N LEU A 54 -0.73 3.63 -3.39
CA LEU A 54 -0.37 2.29 -3.83
C LEU A 54 0.63 1.64 -2.87
N VAL A 55 1.69 2.37 -2.53
CA VAL A 55 2.71 1.84 -1.63
C VAL A 55 2.10 1.56 -0.25
N TYR A 56 1.26 2.47 0.24
CA TYR A 56 0.60 2.28 1.53
C TYR A 56 -0.23 1.00 1.53
N HIS A 57 -1.09 0.84 0.53
CA HIS A 57 -1.96 -0.35 0.48
C HIS A 57 -1.17 -1.62 0.20
N LEU A 58 -0.07 -1.52 -0.53
CA LEU A 58 0.80 -2.67 -0.76
C LEU A 58 1.41 -3.16 0.56
N LEU A 59 1.87 -2.24 1.40
CA LEU A 59 2.43 -2.60 2.71
C LEU A 59 1.36 -3.25 3.58
N VAL A 60 0.13 -2.72 3.56
CA VAL A 60 -0.97 -3.32 4.31
C VAL A 60 -1.27 -4.72 3.79
N LEU A 61 -1.25 -4.90 2.47
CA LEU A 61 -1.50 -6.21 1.86
C LEU A 61 -0.45 -7.23 2.29
N LEU A 62 0.83 -6.83 2.27
CA LEU A 62 1.90 -7.72 2.71
C LEU A 62 1.67 -8.16 4.15
N GLU A 63 1.33 -7.23 5.01
CA GLU A 63 1.08 -7.52 6.41
C GLU A 63 -0.09 -8.49 6.55
N ALA A 64 -1.18 -8.23 5.83
CA ALA A 64 -2.38 -9.08 5.90
C ALA A 64 -2.09 -10.47 5.39
N ALA A 65 -1.13 -10.62 4.49
CA ALA A 65 -0.75 -11.92 3.92
C ALA A 65 0.35 -12.61 4.73
N GLY A 66 0.75 -12.02 5.85
CA GLY A 66 1.78 -12.62 6.70
C GLY A 66 3.20 -12.35 6.25
N CYS A 67 3.38 -11.32 5.42
CA CYS A 67 4.70 -10.93 4.92
C CYS A 67 5.06 -9.55 5.46
N SER A 68 6.27 -9.08 5.14
CA SER A 68 6.72 -7.78 5.60
C SER A 68 7.58 -7.13 4.53
N ILE A 69 7.89 -5.85 4.75
CA ILE A 69 8.81 -5.13 3.85
C ILE A 69 10.19 -5.82 3.82
N ALA A 70 10.59 -6.45 4.93
CA ALA A 70 11.86 -7.16 4.97
C ALA A 70 11.90 -8.32 3.97
N ASP A 71 10.76 -9.01 3.80
CA ASP A 71 10.68 -10.08 2.80
C ASP A 71 10.88 -9.52 1.39
N LEU A 72 10.29 -8.36 1.13
CA LEU A 72 10.41 -7.71 -0.16
C LEU A 72 11.85 -7.27 -0.40
N GLU A 73 12.47 -6.67 0.62
CA GLU A 73 13.86 -6.23 0.52
C GLU A 73 14.80 -7.40 0.26
N ALA A 74 14.56 -8.53 0.93
CA ALA A 74 15.39 -9.71 0.74
C ALA A 74 15.30 -10.23 -0.69
N GLU A 75 14.09 -10.23 -1.24
CA GLU A 75 13.90 -10.70 -2.62
C GLU A 75 14.57 -9.76 -3.62
N LEU A 76 14.46 -8.45 -3.40
CA LEU A 76 15.11 -7.49 -4.27
C LEU A 76 16.63 -7.61 -4.21
N ALA A 77 17.17 -7.82 -3.01
CA ALA A 77 18.61 -8.01 -2.85
C ALA A 77 19.08 -9.26 -3.58
N ARG A 78 18.30 -10.35 -3.51
CA ARG A 78 18.63 -11.59 -4.17
C ARG A 78 18.72 -11.41 -5.69
N ARG A 79 17.81 -10.62 -6.26
CA ARG A 79 17.75 -10.40 -7.70
C ARG A 79 18.86 -9.49 -8.22
N HIS A 80 19.38 -8.64 -7.36
CA HIS A 80 20.32 -7.62 -7.77
C HIS A 80 21.69 -7.76 -7.11
N SER A 81 21.97 -8.93 -6.58
CA SER A 81 23.27 -9.16 -5.96
C SER A 81 24.28 -9.64 -6.99
#